data_6a96dcfed5ff4b26b9cbaca5325c6c6b
#
_entry.id   6a96dcfed5ff4b26b9cbaca5325c6c6b
#
_cell.length_a   1.000
_cell.length_b   1.000
_cell.length_c   1.000
_cell.angle_alpha   90.00
_cell.angle_beta   90.00
_cell.angle_gamma   90.00
#
_symmetry.space_group_name_H-M   'P 1'
#
loop_
_entity.id
_entity.type
_entity.pdbx_description
1 polymer ?
#
loop_
_entity_poly.entity_id
_entity_poly.type
_entity_poly.pdbx_seq_one_letter_code
_entity_poly.pdbx_strand_id
1 'polypeptide(L)'
;FIQFIESKNNKLKFARVDADVDALGEKAEDNADLTALFRKVSGREDLTVHYASVEGGAPAFIRVSEESRRMADMLRMYARGEGPEVPGGEELVVNSKNVRVAALSAALSDESREGVCELAAKQIYLSALLLSRGLTEQEQTAFAELSDRLLGQLIP
;
A
#
# COMPACT_ATOMS: atom_id res chain seq x y z
N PHE A 1 -21.69 15.72 -0.32
CA PHE A 1 -21.55 15.84 -1.79
C PHE A 1 -21.72 14.49 -2.48
N ILE A 2 -21.01 13.44 -2.07
CA ILE A 2 -21.12 12.09 -2.63
C ILE A 2 -22.55 11.54 -2.44
N GLN A 3 -23.13 11.64 -1.25
CA GLN A 3 -24.51 11.23 -0.97
C GLN A 3 -25.55 11.98 -1.83
N PHE A 4 -25.28 13.24 -2.14
CA PHE A 4 -26.15 14.04 -3.00
C PHE A 4 -26.11 13.57 -4.46
N ILE A 5 -24.97 13.16 -4.96
CA ILE A 5 -24.82 12.61 -6.31
C ILE A 5 -25.45 11.22 -6.41
N GLU A 6 -25.26 10.36 -5.41
CA GLU A 6 -25.88 9.04 -5.35
C GLU A 6 -27.42 9.11 -5.32
N SER A 7 -27.97 10.10 -4.63
CA SER A 7 -29.43 10.30 -4.56
C SER A 7 -30.06 10.74 -5.89
N LYS A 8 -29.29 11.43 -6.73
CA LYS A 8 -29.77 11.90 -8.06
C LYS A 8 -29.56 10.90 -9.19
N ASN A 9 -28.67 9.94 -9.03
CA ASN A 9 -28.31 9.03 -10.10
C ASN A 9 -28.24 7.58 -9.59
N ASN A 10 -29.37 6.88 -9.65
CA ASN A 10 -29.54 5.51 -9.15
C ASN A 10 -28.60 4.47 -9.80
N LYS A 11 -27.73 4.89 -10.73
CA LYS A 11 -26.75 4.04 -11.44
C LYS A 11 -25.31 4.23 -10.98
N LEU A 12 -25.01 5.24 -10.15
CA LEU A 12 -23.68 5.54 -9.66
C LEU A 12 -23.63 5.27 -8.15
N LYS A 13 -23.02 4.17 -7.77
CA LYS A 13 -22.63 3.90 -6.40
C LYS A 13 -21.13 4.20 -6.26
N PHE A 14 -20.79 5.19 -5.46
CA PHE A 14 -19.41 5.45 -5.09
C PHE A 14 -19.03 4.53 -3.93
N ALA A 15 -18.35 3.43 -4.22
CA ALA A 15 -17.74 2.60 -3.19
C ALA A 15 -16.40 3.21 -2.76
N ARG A 16 -16.14 3.27 -1.46
CA ARG A 16 -14.79 3.56 -0.97
C ARG A 16 -13.90 2.38 -1.33
N VAL A 17 -12.82 2.65 -2.04
CA VAL A 17 -11.85 1.64 -2.49
C VAL A 17 -11.23 0.88 -1.30
N ASP A 18 -11.19 1.50 -0.14
CA ASP A 18 -10.64 0.96 1.10
C ASP A 18 -11.62 0.08 1.90
N ALA A 19 -12.92 0.17 1.66
CA ALA A 19 -13.93 -0.64 2.35
C ALA A 19 -14.20 -2.00 1.67
N ASP A 20 -13.87 -2.12 0.38
CA ASP A 20 -14.25 -3.26 -0.46
C ASP A 20 -13.09 -4.26 -0.70
N VAL A 21 -11.97 -4.15 0.01
CA VAL A 21 -10.85 -5.10 -0.15
C VAL A 21 -11.25 -6.51 0.24
N ASP A 22 -12.10 -6.64 1.27
CA ASP A 22 -12.67 -7.93 1.66
C ASP A 22 -13.75 -8.45 0.67
N ALA A 23 -14.29 -7.54 -0.18
CA ALA A 23 -15.28 -7.86 -1.20
C ALA A 23 -14.70 -8.01 -2.62
N LEU A 24 -13.50 -7.49 -2.88
CA LEU A 24 -12.89 -7.42 -4.22
C LEU A 24 -11.91 -8.53 -4.56
N GLY A 25 -11.48 -9.35 -3.59
CA GLY A 25 -10.52 -10.42 -3.85
C GLY A 25 -10.64 -11.60 -2.90
N GLU A 26 -10.41 -12.79 -3.42
CA GLU A 26 -10.19 -13.95 -2.57
C GLU A 26 -8.91 -13.74 -1.76
N LYS A 27 -8.95 -14.14 -0.47
CA LYS A 27 -7.78 -14.15 0.38
C LYS A 27 -6.72 -15.07 -0.24
N ALA A 28 -5.56 -14.52 -0.56
CA ALA A 28 -4.44 -15.28 -1.10
C ALA A 28 -3.58 -15.87 0.03
N GLU A 29 -2.77 -16.86 -0.31
CA GLU A 29 -1.81 -17.45 0.62
C GLU A 29 -0.76 -16.42 1.04
N ASP A 30 -0.41 -16.43 2.32
CA ASP A 30 0.62 -15.57 2.90
C ASP A 30 2.00 -15.97 2.37
N ASN A 31 2.81 -14.99 2.01
CA ASN A 31 4.19 -15.19 1.58
C ASN A 31 5.14 -14.56 2.61
N ALA A 32 5.80 -15.41 3.41
CA ALA A 32 6.67 -14.98 4.48
C ALA A 32 7.89 -14.18 3.98
N ASP A 33 8.46 -14.57 2.84
CA ASP A 33 9.66 -13.92 2.27
C ASP A 33 9.32 -12.51 1.75
N LEU A 34 8.21 -12.36 1.05
CA LEU A 34 7.71 -11.05 0.64
C LEU A 34 7.35 -10.17 1.83
N THR A 35 6.74 -10.74 2.86
CA THR A 35 6.41 -10.00 4.08
C THR A 35 7.66 -9.48 4.77
N ALA A 36 8.69 -10.30 4.90
CA ALA A 36 9.98 -9.90 5.46
C ALA A 36 10.63 -8.78 4.63
N LEU A 37 10.58 -8.91 3.30
CA LEU A 37 11.10 -7.89 2.39
C LEU A 37 10.37 -6.56 2.54
N PHE A 38 9.04 -6.54 2.56
CA PHE A 38 8.27 -5.30 2.74
C PHE A 38 8.52 -4.65 4.10
N ARG A 39 8.65 -5.41 5.17
CA ARG A 39 9.05 -4.90 6.49
C ARG A 39 10.45 -4.27 6.46
N LYS A 40 11.42 -4.94 5.82
CA LYS A 40 12.78 -4.43 5.66
C LYS A 40 12.81 -3.10 4.92
N VAL A 41 12.15 -3.00 3.76
CA VAL A 41 12.20 -1.79 2.92
C VAL A 41 11.35 -0.63 3.46
N SER A 42 10.32 -0.92 4.25
CA SER A 42 9.51 0.11 4.90
C SER A 42 10.15 0.66 6.18
N GLY A 43 11.13 -0.04 6.74
CA GLY A 43 11.70 0.28 8.06
C GLY A 43 10.72 0.05 9.22
N ARG A 44 9.64 -0.70 8.99
CA ARG A 44 8.58 -0.98 9.98
C ARG A 44 8.47 -2.48 10.21
N GLU A 45 9.04 -2.94 11.29
CA GLU A 45 8.96 -4.36 11.69
C GLU A 45 7.54 -4.78 12.07
N ASP A 46 6.72 -3.82 12.52
CA ASP A 46 5.32 -3.99 12.91
C ASP A 46 4.33 -3.93 11.73
N LEU A 47 4.82 -3.69 10.51
CA LEU A 47 3.97 -3.59 9.33
C LEU A 47 3.16 -4.88 9.12
N THR A 48 1.84 -4.74 9.15
CA THR A 48 0.93 -5.82 8.80
C THR A 48 0.79 -5.91 7.29
N VAL A 49 1.08 -7.08 6.74
CA VAL A 49 1.00 -7.35 5.30
C VAL A 49 -0.06 -8.41 5.06
N HIS A 50 -1.03 -8.09 4.23
CA HIS A 50 -2.08 -8.99 3.76
C HIS A 50 -1.89 -9.31 2.29
N TYR A 51 -2.41 -10.43 1.85
CA TYR A 51 -2.38 -10.86 0.46
C TYR A 51 -3.80 -11.01 -0.06
N ALA A 52 -4.06 -10.39 -1.20
CA ALA A 52 -5.34 -10.48 -1.90
C ALA A 52 -5.12 -10.87 -3.36
N SER A 53 -6.10 -11.52 -3.94
CA SER A 53 -6.10 -11.96 -5.32
C SER A 53 -7.07 -11.09 -6.11
N VAL A 54 -6.58 -9.99 -6.69
CA VAL A 54 -7.38 -9.03 -7.45
C VAL A 54 -6.98 -9.05 -8.91
N GLU A 55 -7.92 -9.25 -9.81
CA GLU A 55 -7.65 -9.20 -11.25
C GLU A 55 -7.48 -7.76 -11.73
N GLY A 56 -6.33 -7.50 -12.32
CA GLY A 56 -5.95 -6.13 -12.69
C GLY A 56 -5.64 -5.27 -11.47
N GLY A 57 -5.19 -4.07 -11.68
CA GLY A 57 -4.95 -3.12 -10.60
C GLY A 57 -3.50 -3.06 -10.11
N ALA A 58 -3.30 -2.24 -9.08
CA ALA A 58 -1.99 -1.95 -8.52
C ALA A 58 -1.33 -3.19 -7.89
N PRO A 59 0.02 -3.24 -7.84
CA PRO A 59 0.75 -4.29 -7.17
C PRO A 59 0.45 -4.40 -5.67
N ALA A 60 0.21 -3.27 -5.03
CA ALA A 60 -0.15 -3.18 -3.63
C ALA A 60 -0.92 -1.88 -3.35
N PHE A 61 -1.64 -1.85 -2.24
CA PHE A 61 -2.33 -0.67 -1.74
C PHE A 61 -2.35 -0.65 -0.22
N ILE A 62 -2.56 0.52 0.36
CA ILE A 62 -2.65 0.70 1.80
C ILE A 62 -4.10 0.67 2.23
N ARG A 63 -4.37 -0.10 3.27
CA ARG A 63 -5.63 -0.12 4.01
C ARG A 63 -5.40 0.44 5.40
N VAL A 64 -6.32 1.24 5.89
CA VAL A 64 -6.33 1.67 7.29
C VAL A 64 -7.28 0.77 8.06
N SER A 65 -6.82 0.16 9.15
CA SER A 65 -7.67 -0.70 9.96
C SER A 65 -8.85 0.10 10.55
N GLU A 66 -10.00 -0.56 10.71
CA GLU A 66 -11.19 0.06 11.30
C GLU A 66 -10.94 0.60 12.72
N GLU A 67 -10.13 -0.12 13.49
CA GLU A 67 -9.75 0.28 14.84
C GLU A 67 -8.94 1.59 14.84
N SER A 68 -7.96 1.68 13.95
CA SER A 68 -7.15 2.90 13.79
C SER A 68 -7.97 4.06 13.24
N ARG A 69 -8.91 3.80 12.34
CA ARG A 69 -9.84 4.82 11.84
C ARG A 69 -10.71 5.38 12.96
N ARG A 70 -11.30 4.51 13.79
CA ARG A 70 -12.12 4.91 14.94
C ARG A 70 -11.31 5.70 15.96
N MET A 71 -10.07 5.27 16.22
CA MET A 71 -9.17 5.98 17.14
C MET A 71 -8.80 7.37 16.59
N ALA A 72 -8.49 7.48 15.31
CA ALA A 72 -8.21 8.77 14.66
C ALA A 72 -9.42 9.71 14.70
N ASP A 73 -10.61 9.20 14.43
CA ASP A 73 -11.85 9.98 14.50
C ASP A 73 -12.13 10.45 15.93
N MET A 74 -11.92 9.59 16.91
CA MET A 74 -12.07 9.94 18.33
C MET A 74 -11.07 11.04 18.74
N LEU A 75 -9.81 10.91 18.35
CA LEU A 75 -8.77 11.92 18.64
C LEU A 75 -9.06 13.25 17.94
N ARG A 76 -9.57 13.26 16.72
CA ARG A 76 -10.01 14.49 16.02
C ARG A 76 -11.15 15.19 16.74
N MET A 77 -12.09 14.44 17.30
CA MET A 77 -13.20 15.01 18.08
C MET A 77 -12.70 15.69 19.36
N TYR A 78 -11.68 15.13 20.03
CA TYR A 78 -11.09 15.70 21.24
C TYR A 78 -10.13 16.86 20.95
N ALA A 79 -9.39 16.82 19.84
CA ALA A 79 -8.34 17.79 19.50
C ALA A 79 -8.82 18.96 18.63
N ARG A 80 -10.13 19.14 18.44
CA ARG A 80 -10.73 20.22 17.62
C ARG A 80 -10.12 20.37 16.21
N GLY A 81 -9.83 19.25 15.57
CA GLY A 81 -9.39 19.21 14.17
C GLY A 81 -7.88 19.18 13.95
N GLU A 82 -7.06 19.35 14.96
CA GLU A 82 -5.60 19.18 14.91
C GLU A 82 -5.19 17.94 15.73
N GLY A 83 -5.59 16.76 15.27
CA GLY A 83 -5.12 15.51 15.86
C GLY A 83 -3.80 15.07 15.25
N PRO A 84 -2.85 14.50 16.03
CA PRO A 84 -1.69 13.84 15.46
C PRO A 84 -2.14 12.70 14.54
N GLU A 85 -1.47 12.53 13.39
CA GLU A 85 -1.60 11.31 12.61
C GLU A 85 -1.30 10.13 13.55
N VAL A 86 -2.23 9.20 13.66
CA VAL A 86 -2.04 8.01 14.51
C VAL A 86 -1.08 7.09 13.74
N PRO A 87 0.18 6.99 14.17
CA PRO A 87 1.09 6.04 13.55
C PRO A 87 0.62 4.62 13.85
N GLY A 88 0.62 3.74 12.87
CA GLY A 88 0.48 2.32 13.11
C GLY A 88 -0.80 1.64 12.63
N GLY A 89 -1.73 2.38 12.03
CA GLY A 89 -2.98 1.79 11.51
C GLY A 89 -2.96 1.41 10.04
N GLU A 90 -1.84 1.62 9.36
CA GLU A 90 -1.69 1.32 7.94
C GLU A 90 -1.29 -0.15 7.77
N GLU A 91 -2.06 -0.86 6.98
CA GLU A 91 -1.80 -2.24 6.57
C GLU A 91 -1.50 -2.26 5.07
N LEU A 92 -0.49 -3.01 4.67
CA LEU A 92 -0.16 -3.20 3.26
C LEU A 92 -0.92 -4.40 2.72
N VAL A 93 -1.69 -4.22 1.66
CA VAL A 93 -2.34 -5.30 0.94
C VAL A 93 -1.63 -5.51 -0.39
N VAL A 94 -1.06 -6.68 -0.57
CA VAL A 94 -0.29 -7.07 -1.75
C VAL A 94 -1.17 -7.89 -2.69
N ASN A 95 -1.22 -7.49 -3.95
CA ASN A 95 -1.99 -8.18 -4.97
C ASN A 95 -1.18 -9.33 -5.57
N SER A 96 -1.46 -10.55 -5.15
CA SER A 96 -0.74 -11.76 -5.59
C SER A 96 -0.93 -12.08 -7.08
N LYS A 97 -2.00 -11.63 -7.73
CA LYS A 97 -2.21 -11.78 -9.17
C LYS A 97 -1.48 -10.75 -10.03
N ASN A 98 -0.91 -9.72 -9.41
CA ASN A 98 -0.17 -8.74 -10.17
C ASN A 98 1.14 -9.32 -10.69
N VAL A 99 1.40 -9.13 -11.99
CA VAL A 99 2.58 -9.67 -12.69
C VAL A 99 3.90 -9.23 -12.05
N ARG A 100 3.97 -8.00 -11.54
CA ARG A 100 5.17 -7.47 -10.88
C ARG A 100 5.41 -8.11 -9.52
N VAL A 101 4.36 -8.38 -8.77
CA VAL A 101 4.43 -9.09 -7.48
C VAL A 101 4.85 -10.54 -7.70
N ALA A 102 4.29 -11.21 -8.69
CA ALA A 102 4.67 -12.58 -9.04
C ALA A 102 6.15 -12.66 -9.48
N ALA A 103 6.61 -11.72 -10.30
CA ALA A 103 8.02 -11.62 -10.71
C ALA A 103 8.95 -11.33 -9.53
N LEU A 104 8.54 -10.45 -8.61
CA LEU A 104 9.30 -10.15 -7.39
C LEU A 104 9.42 -11.38 -6.49
N SER A 105 8.31 -12.10 -6.27
CA SER A 105 8.30 -13.33 -5.48
C SER A 105 9.23 -14.40 -6.07
N ALA A 106 9.21 -14.59 -7.38
CA ALA A 106 10.10 -15.51 -8.06
C ALA A 106 11.59 -15.09 -7.96
N ALA A 107 11.86 -13.80 -8.01
CA ALA A 107 13.22 -13.26 -7.94
C ALA A 107 13.85 -13.37 -6.54
N LEU A 108 13.06 -13.51 -5.48
CA LEU A 108 13.56 -13.67 -4.11
C LEU A 108 14.39 -14.96 -3.90
N SER A 109 14.19 -15.95 -4.74
CA SER A 109 14.98 -17.20 -4.70
C SER A 109 16.42 -17.03 -5.22
N ASP A 110 16.74 -15.89 -5.82
CA ASP A 110 18.05 -15.59 -6.41
C ASP A 110 18.75 -14.50 -5.58
N GLU A 111 19.71 -14.91 -4.76
CA GLU A 111 20.49 -14.00 -3.91
C GLU A 111 21.22 -12.90 -4.71
N SER A 112 21.60 -13.18 -5.96
CA SER A 112 22.24 -12.18 -6.82
C SER A 112 21.34 -10.98 -7.16
N ARG A 113 20.04 -11.14 -6.99
CA ARG A 113 19.01 -10.13 -7.28
C ARG A 113 18.45 -9.43 -6.05
N GLU A 114 18.97 -9.70 -4.86
CA GLU A 114 18.48 -9.14 -3.61
C GLU A 114 18.32 -7.60 -3.68
N GLY A 115 19.36 -6.90 -4.14
CA GLY A 115 19.33 -5.44 -4.27
C GLY A 115 18.25 -4.92 -5.23
N VAL A 116 17.99 -5.65 -6.32
CA VAL A 116 16.91 -5.30 -7.26
C VAL A 116 15.54 -5.56 -6.64
N CYS A 117 15.41 -6.65 -5.89
CA CYS A 117 14.17 -6.97 -5.17
C CYS A 117 13.83 -5.93 -4.11
N GLU A 118 14.83 -5.43 -3.37
CA GLU A 118 14.66 -4.36 -2.40
C GLU A 118 14.20 -3.05 -3.06
N LEU A 119 14.81 -2.66 -4.17
CA LEU A 119 14.41 -1.47 -4.92
C LEU A 119 12.97 -1.60 -5.44
N ALA A 120 12.62 -2.75 -6.02
CA ALA A 120 11.28 -3.01 -6.53
C ALA A 120 10.22 -3.00 -5.41
N ALA A 121 10.49 -3.68 -4.30
CA ALA A 121 9.59 -3.71 -3.16
C ALA A 121 9.39 -2.32 -2.54
N LYS A 122 10.47 -1.54 -2.41
CA LYS A 122 10.39 -0.16 -1.91
C LYS A 122 9.57 0.72 -2.83
N GLN A 123 9.72 0.58 -4.15
CA GLN A 123 8.91 1.32 -5.14
C GLN A 123 7.44 0.96 -5.04
N ILE A 124 7.11 -0.32 -4.90
CA ILE A 124 5.73 -0.79 -4.73
C ILE A 124 5.13 -0.20 -3.44
N TYR A 125 5.86 -0.24 -2.34
CA TYR A 125 5.42 0.28 -1.05
C TYR A 125 5.16 1.80 -1.08
N LEU A 126 6.12 2.58 -1.57
CA LEU A 126 6.00 4.04 -1.68
C LEU A 126 4.87 4.45 -2.65
N SER A 127 4.68 3.70 -3.74
CA SER A 127 3.57 3.92 -4.66
C SER A 127 2.21 3.64 -3.99
N ALA A 128 2.12 2.61 -3.17
CA ALA A 128 0.91 2.31 -2.40
C ALA A 128 0.58 3.43 -1.39
N LEU A 129 1.58 3.97 -0.71
CA LEU A 129 1.42 5.14 0.17
C LEU A 129 0.96 6.38 -0.59
N LEU A 130 1.58 6.67 -1.73
CA LEU A 130 1.25 7.82 -2.57
C LEU A 130 -0.22 7.79 -3.02
N LEU A 131 -0.72 6.62 -3.40
CA LEU A 131 -2.10 6.43 -3.82
C LEU A 131 -3.11 6.50 -2.66
N SER A 132 -2.67 6.24 -1.45
CA SER A 132 -3.54 6.22 -0.26
C SER A 132 -3.65 7.58 0.43
N ARG A 133 -2.53 8.15 0.85
CA ARG A 133 -2.48 9.36 1.68
C ARG A 133 -1.52 10.44 1.18
N GLY A 134 -0.78 10.15 0.15
CA GLY A 134 0.37 10.94 -0.23
C GLY A 134 1.64 10.57 0.57
N LEU A 135 2.74 11.18 0.20
CA LEU A 135 4.04 10.93 0.80
C LEU A 135 4.43 12.07 1.74
N THR A 136 5.01 11.74 2.88
CA THR A 136 5.70 12.70 3.73
C THR A 136 6.93 13.26 3.03
N GLU A 137 7.51 14.35 3.50
CA GLU A 137 8.69 14.98 2.91
C GLU A 137 9.87 14.00 2.79
N GLN A 138 10.09 13.18 3.82
CA GLN A 138 11.13 12.14 3.81
C GLN A 138 10.82 11.04 2.80
N GLU A 139 9.57 10.62 2.70
CA GLU A 139 9.13 9.61 1.74
C GLU A 139 9.20 10.14 0.29
N GLN A 140 8.92 11.42 0.06
CA GLN A 140 9.09 12.07 -1.25
C GLN A 140 10.55 12.07 -1.69
N THR A 141 11.47 12.40 -0.79
CA THR A 141 12.90 12.34 -1.06
C THR A 141 13.33 10.91 -1.41
N ALA A 142 12.93 9.94 -0.59
CA ALA A 142 13.22 8.53 -0.84
C ALA A 142 12.63 8.03 -2.16
N PHE A 143 11.43 8.47 -2.51
CA PHE A 143 10.77 8.13 -3.78
C PHE A 143 11.53 8.70 -4.99
N ALA A 144 11.97 9.96 -4.91
CA ALA A 144 12.74 10.61 -5.97
C ALA A 144 14.10 9.93 -6.20
N GLU A 145 14.85 9.65 -5.13
CA GLU A 145 16.13 8.95 -5.20
C GLU A 145 15.97 7.51 -5.76
N LEU A 146 14.93 6.81 -5.34
CA LEU A 146 14.63 5.48 -5.84
C LEU A 146 14.27 5.49 -7.32
N SER A 147 13.46 6.46 -7.74
CA SER A 147 13.07 6.61 -9.15
C SER A 147 14.28 6.91 -10.03
N ASP A 148 15.20 7.74 -9.57
CA ASP A 148 16.46 8.04 -10.28
C ASP A 148 17.34 6.78 -10.41
N ARG A 149 17.49 6.00 -9.34
CA ARG A 149 18.24 4.73 -9.38
C ARG A 149 17.62 3.71 -10.34
N LEU A 150 16.30 3.61 -10.38
CA LEU A 150 15.60 2.72 -11.32
C LEU A 150 15.76 3.19 -12.76
N LEU A 151 15.67 4.49 -13.01
CA LEU A 151 15.95 5.07 -14.34
C LEU A 151 17.39 4.81 -14.79
N GLY A 152 18.35 4.92 -13.89
CA GLY A 152 19.76 4.62 -14.16
C GLY A 152 20.01 3.16 -14.56
N GLN A 153 19.17 2.23 -14.11
CA GLN A 153 19.23 0.83 -14.56
C GLN A 153 18.62 0.60 -15.95
N LEU A 154 17.66 1.44 -16.34
CA LEU A 154 16.99 1.36 -17.63
C LEU A 154 17.73 2.14 -18.72
N ILE A 155 18.37 3.24 -18.35
CA ILE A 155 19.09 4.16 -19.25
C ILE A 155 20.49 4.39 -18.63
N PRO A 156 21.41 3.46 -18.84
CA PRO A 156 22.76 3.55 -18.29
C PRO A 156 23.59 4.69 -18.93
#